data_a7ea86a7bf7c698f7855af57a1f870cd
#
_entry.id   a7ea86a7bf7c698f7855af57a1f870cd
#
_cell.length_a   1.000
_cell.length_b   1.000
_cell.length_c   1.000
_cell.angle_alpha   90.00
_cell.angle_beta   90.00
_cell.angle_gamma   90.00
#
_symmetry.space_group_name_H-M   'P 1'
#
loop_
_entity.id
_entity.type
_entity.pdbx_description
1 polymer ?
#
loop_
_entity_poly.entity_id
_entity_poly.type
_entity_poly.pdbx_seq_one_letter_code
_entity_poly.pdbx_strand_id
1 'polypeptide(L)'
;MEHSFWHSKWQKNEIGFHEPEGNALLIKYASSLLDVENSHSALKRIFVPLCGKTRDIGWLLSQGCEVVGAELSEVAIIQLFEELGAEPTITPTAKGKVYAKDGLTIHVGDIFKLTSSDIGDVTGVYDRAALVALPSPLREQYAAHLITITQCAPQLIISFEYDQNEMAGPPFSVNEKTVDALYSADYNIQRLERSVLEGGLKGKVDADNLVFALKAK
;
A
#
# COMPACT_ATOMS: atom_id res chain seq x y z
N MET A 1 1.62 1.82 16.49
CA MET A 1 1.48 3.30 16.29
C MET A 1 0.01 3.62 16.51
N GLU A 2 -0.30 4.67 17.25
CA GLU A 2 -1.69 4.97 17.61
C GLU A 2 -2.46 5.57 16.43
N HIS A 3 -3.73 5.23 16.29
CA HIS A 3 -4.63 5.76 15.26
C HIS A 3 -4.67 7.30 15.28
N SER A 4 -4.63 7.89 16.49
CA SER A 4 -4.59 9.34 16.71
C SER A 4 -3.42 10.04 15.99
N PHE A 5 -2.27 9.39 15.86
CA PHE A 5 -1.11 9.92 15.17
C PHE A 5 -1.44 10.17 13.67
N TRP A 6 -2.00 9.16 12.98
CA TRP A 6 -2.34 9.28 11.56
C TRP A 6 -3.48 10.26 11.32
N HIS A 7 -4.52 10.24 12.14
CA HIS A 7 -5.60 11.24 12.06
C HIS A 7 -5.06 12.67 12.19
N SER A 8 -4.13 12.91 13.15
CA SER A 8 -3.50 14.23 13.30
C SER A 8 -2.67 14.63 12.07
N LYS A 9 -1.93 13.68 11.44
CA LYS A 9 -1.15 13.96 10.22
C LYS A 9 -2.05 14.42 9.07
N TRP A 10 -3.15 13.71 8.83
CA TRP A 10 -4.09 14.08 7.79
C TRP A 10 -4.82 15.39 8.07
N GLN A 11 -5.25 15.64 9.30
CA GLN A 11 -5.91 16.88 9.69
C GLN A 11 -5.00 18.11 9.53
N LYS A 12 -3.69 17.95 9.79
CA LYS A 12 -2.70 19.02 9.67
C LYS A 12 -2.07 19.11 8.28
N ASN A 13 -2.48 18.27 7.35
CA ASN A 13 -1.87 18.14 6.01
C ASN A 13 -0.36 17.87 6.05
N GLU A 14 0.12 17.15 7.09
CA GLU A 14 1.52 16.74 7.24
C GLU A 14 1.78 15.43 6.49
N ILE A 15 1.54 15.44 5.17
CA ILE A 15 1.49 14.27 4.27
C ILE A 15 2.69 14.18 3.33
N GLY A 16 3.89 14.43 3.82
CA GLY A 16 5.13 14.39 3.03
C GLY A 16 5.45 13.03 2.35
N PHE A 17 4.61 12.02 2.55
CA PHE A 17 4.64 10.74 1.85
C PHE A 17 3.75 10.73 0.59
N HIS A 18 2.92 11.75 0.38
CA HIS A 18 2.08 11.89 -0.82
C HIS A 18 2.92 12.36 -2.00
N GLU A 19 2.84 11.63 -3.11
CA GLU A 19 3.48 11.97 -4.39
C GLU A 19 2.43 12.54 -5.35
N PRO A 20 2.56 13.80 -5.78
CA PRO A 20 1.53 14.47 -6.59
C PRO A 20 1.41 13.89 -8.01
N GLU A 21 2.49 13.29 -8.53
CA GLU A 21 2.52 12.68 -9.88
C GLU A 21 2.33 11.16 -9.86
N GLY A 22 2.15 10.54 -8.66
CA GLY A 22 2.18 9.10 -8.48
C GLY A 22 3.60 8.53 -8.48
N ASN A 23 3.72 7.23 -8.26
CA ASN A 23 5.01 6.57 -8.09
C ASN A 23 5.55 5.98 -9.40
N ALA A 24 6.68 6.49 -9.88
CA ALA A 24 7.30 6.02 -11.12
C ALA A 24 7.74 4.55 -11.07
N LEU A 25 8.07 4.01 -9.88
CA LEU A 25 8.44 2.61 -9.70
C LEU A 25 7.24 1.68 -9.85
N LEU A 26 6.02 2.11 -9.50
CA LEU A 26 4.81 1.37 -9.84
C LEU A 26 4.72 1.17 -11.34
N ILE A 27 4.81 2.27 -12.11
CA ILE A 27 4.71 2.23 -13.58
C ILE A 27 5.80 1.33 -14.17
N LYS A 28 7.04 1.48 -13.71
CA LYS A 28 8.20 0.73 -14.19
C LYS A 28 8.07 -0.77 -13.96
N TYR A 29 7.48 -1.18 -12.84
CA TYR A 29 7.40 -2.58 -12.42
C TYR A 29 5.98 -3.15 -12.42
N ALA A 30 5.03 -2.44 -13.02
CA ALA A 30 3.62 -2.83 -13.08
C ALA A 30 3.41 -4.25 -13.64
N SER A 31 4.22 -4.67 -14.62
CA SER A 31 4.13 -6.01 -15.21
C SER A 31 4.31 -7.12 -14.17
N SER A 32 5.16 -6.92 -13.15
CA SER A 32 5.33 -7.91 -12.09
C SER A 32 4.08 -8.12 -11.23
N LEU A 33 3.17 -7.15 -11.23
CA LEU A 33 1.91 -7.17 -10.52
C LEU A 33 0.73 -7.49 -11.44
N LEU A 34 0.75 -6.96 -12.68
CA LEU A 34 -0.39 -7.02 -13.59
C LEU A 34 -0.33 -8.22 -14.56
N ASP A 35 0.86 -8.74 -14.92
CA ASP A 35 1.05 -9.81 -15.91
C ASP A 35 1.27 -11.19 -15.26
N VAL A 36 0.62 -11.45 -14.11
CA VAL A 36 0.74 -12.74 -13.44
C VAL A 36 -0.04 -13.80 -14.23
N GLU A 37 0.68 -14.74 -14.85
CA GLU A 37 0.17 -15.74 -15.79
C GLU A 37 -0.90 -16.71 -15.21
N ASN A 38 -1.06 -16.78 -13.90
CA ASN A 38 -1.99 -17.71 -13.23
C ASN A 38 -3.28 -17.06 -12.73
N SER A 39 -3.57 -15.82 -13.12
CA SER A 39 -4.85 -15.21 -12.79
C SER A 39 -5.93 -15.77 -13.70
N HIS A 40 -6.76 -16.68 -13.22
CA HIS A 40 -7.96 -17.20 -13.91
C HIS A 40 -9.02 -16.11 -14.11
N SER A 41 -8.83 -14.93 -13.52
CA SER A 41 -9.73 -13.79 -13.66
C SER A 41 -9.28 -12.88 -14.80
N ALA A 42 -10.18 -12.61 -15.74
CA ALA A 42 -9.98 -11.59 -16.78
C ALA A 42 -9.88 -10.18 -16.16
N LEU A 43 -10.40 -9.99 -14.94
CA LEU A 43 -10.42 -8.73 -14.22
C LEU A 43 -9.32 -8.73 -13.15
N LYS A 44 -8.44 -7.74 -13.22
CA LYS A 44 -7.37 -7.52 -12.24
C LYS A 44 -7.93 -6.70 -11.08
N ARG A 45 -7.94 -7.27 -9.87
CA ARG A 45 -8.33 -6.56 -8.66
C ARG A 45 -7.11 -6.37 -7.76
N ILE A 46 -6.68 -5.13 -7.58
CA ILE A 46 -5.49 -4.76 -6.83
C ILE A 46 -5.87 -4.22 -5.45
N PHE A 47 -5.32 -4.83 -4.40
CA PHE A 47 -5.46 -4.32 -3.04
C PHE A 47 -4.35 -3.31 -2.74
N VAL A 48 -4.72 -2.13 -2.26
CA VAL A 48 -3.80 -1.05 -1.86
C VAL A 48 -4.00 -0.76 -0.37
N PRO A 49 -3.22 -1.37 0.51
CA PRO A 49 -3.33 -1.17 1.95
C PRO A 49 -2.80 0.20 2.36
N LEU A 50 -3.39 0.80 3.41
CA LEU A 50 -3.05 2.12 3.98
C LEU A 50 -2.87 3.19 2.89
N CYS A 51 -3.81 3.21 1.96
CA CYS A 51 -3.64 3.84 0.65
C CYS A 51 -3.57 5.37 0.69
N GLY A 52 -4.02 6.02 1.77
CA GLY A 52 -4.13 7.46 1.79
C GLY A 52 -4.92 7.96 0.58
N LYS A 53 -4.43 9.03 -0.05
CA LYS A 53 -4.97 9.58 -1.30
C LYS A 53 -3.97 9.43 -2.47
N THR A 54 -3.28 8.28 -2.56
CA THR A 54 -2.26 8.08 -3.59
C THR A 54 -2.82 8.20 -5.01
N ARG A 55 -2.10 8.91 -5.86
CA ARG A 55 -2.39 9.01 -7.30
C ARG A 55 -2.24 7.69 -8.04
N ASP A 56 -1.52 6.74 -7.45
CA ASP A 56 -1.34 5.39 -7.98
C ASP A 56 -2.66 4.66 -8.17
N ILE A 57 -3.68 4.95 -7.35
CA ILE A 57 -5.04 4.42 -7.51
C ILE A 57 -5.63 4.83 -8.86
N GLY A 58 -5.56 6.11 -9.20
CA GLY A 58 -6.04 6.61 -10.51
C GLY A 58 -5.30 5.97 -11.67
N TRP A 59 -3.99 5.76 -11.53
CA TRP A 59 -3.21 5.06 -12.55
C TRP A 59 -3.64 3.59 -12.70
N LEU A 60 -3.79 2.83 -11.59
CA LEU A 60 -4.26 1.45 -11.63
C LEU A 60 -5.64 1.32 -12.29
N LEU A 61 -6.57 2.22 -11.97
CA LEU A 61 -7.89 2.28 -12.62
C LEU A 61 -7.77 2.53 -14.13
N SER A 62 -6.84 3.42 -14.55
CA SER A 62 -6.59 3.69 -15.98
C SER A 62 -6.01 2.48 -16.73
N GLN A 63 -5.40 1.53 -16.03
CA GLN A 63 -4.93 0.25 -16.58
C GLN A 63 -6.06 -0.80 -16.67
N GLY A 64 -7.30 -0.45 -16.35
CA GLY A 64 -8.46 -1.35 -16.36
C GLY A 64 -8.54 -2.27 -15.14
N CYS A 65 -7.82 -1.95 -14.06
CA CYS A 65 -7.92 -2.69 -12.80
C CYS A 65 -9.15 -2.24 -12.01
N GLU A 66 -9.74 -3.15 -11.25
CA GLU A 66 -10.46 -2.79 -10.04
C GLU A 66 -9.46 -2.53 -8.91
N VAL A 67 -9.74 -1.53 -8.08
CA VAL A 67 -8.90 -1.21 -6.92
C VAL A 67 -9.72 -1.32 -5.65
N VAL A 68 -9.19 -2.07 -4.69
CA VAL A 68 -9.72 -2.11 -3.32
C VAL A 68 -8.66 -1.50 -2.41
N GLY A 69 -9.02 -0.51 -1.61
CA GLY A 69 -8.11 0.13 -0.67
C GLY A 69 -8.59 0.01 0.77
N ALA A 70 -7.65 0.18 1.69
CA ALA A 70 -7.91 0.34 3.12
C ALA A 70 -7.20 1.59 3.62
N GLU A 71 -7.91 2.46 4.31
CA GLU A 71 -7.36 3.68 4.89
C GLU A 71 -8.04 4.00 6.22
N LEU A 72 -7.27 4.40 7.22
CA LEU A 72 -7.77 4.75 8.54
C LEU A 72 -8.44 6.14 8.55
N SER A 73 -7.90 7.09 7.78
CA SER A 73 -8.32 8.48 7.78
C SER A 73 -9.40 8.73 6.72
N GLU A 74 -10.61 9.02 7.18
CA GLU A 74 -11.70 9.43 6.28
C GLU A 74 -11.37 10.72 5.51
N VAL A 75 -10.61 11.64 6.13
CA VAL A 75 -10.16 12.88 5.47
C VAL A 75 -9.34 12.58 4.21
N ALA A 76 -8.46 11.57 4.27
CA ALA A 76 -7.68 11.16 3.11
C ALA A 76 -8.58 10.68 1.96
N ILE A 77 -9.63 9.92 2.28
CA ILE A 77 -10.50 9.33 1.27
C ILE A 77 -11.47 10.34 0.67
N ILE A 78 -11.96 11.29 1.46
CA ILE A 78 -12.71 12.42 0.91
C ILE A 78 -11.86 13.17 -0.12
N GLN A 79 -10.61 13.51 0.22
CA GLN A 79 -9.67 14.18 -0.69
C GLN A 79 -9.33 13.31 -1.92
N LEU A 80 -9.19 12.00 -1.75
CA LEU A 80 -8.96 11.07 -2.89
C LEU A 80 -10.07 11.19 -3.93
N PHE A 81 -11.33 11.08 -3.49
CA PHE A 81 -12.48 11.14 -4.40
C PHE A 81 -12.66 12.53 -5.01
N GLU A 82 -12.39 13.60 -4.26
CA GLU A 82 -12.35 14.98 -4.79
C GLU A 82 -11.31 15.13 -5.90
N GLU A 83 -10.08 14.61 -5.68
CA GLU A 83 -8.99 14.68 -6.66
C GLU A 83 -9.25 13.80 -7.90
N LEU A 84 -9.99 12.72 -7.75
CA LEU A 84 -10.45 11.88 -8.88
C LEU A 84 -11.64 12.49 -9.63
N GLY A 85 -12.26 13.54 -9.09
CA GLY A 85 -13.48 14.13 -9.65
C GLY A 85 -14.68 13.18 -9.63
N ALA A 86 -14.73 12.27 -8.65
CA ALA A 86 -15.71 11.20 -8.55
C ALA A 86 -16.55 11.35 -7.28
N GLU A 87 -17.87 11.17 -7.38
CA GLU A 87 -18.76 11.17 -6.24
C GLU A 87 -19.07 9.74 -5.81
N PRO A 88 -18.55 9.28 -4.64
CA PRO A 88 -18.71 7.91 -4.20
C PRO A 88 -20.08 7.64 -3.57
N THR A 89 -20.55 6.42 -3.67
CA THR A 89 -21.56 5.89 -2.76
C THR A 89 -20.90 5.55 -1.44
N ILE A 90 -21.44 6.04 -0.32
CA ILE A 90 -20.91 5.83 1.03
C ILE A 90 -21.83 4.91 1.81
N THR A 91 -21.31 3.78 2.25
CA THR A 91 -22.06 2.77 3.01
C THR A 91 -21.45 2.58 4.39
N PRO A 92 -22.18 2.87 5.49
CA PRO A 92 -21.74 2.52 6.84
C PRO A 92 -21.69 1.00 7.04
N THR A 93 -20.67 0.51 7.77
CA THR A 93 -20.49 -0.90 8.12
C THR A 93 -20.14 -1.05 9.60
N ALA A 94 -20.14 -2.26 10.13
CA ALA A 94 -19.68 -2.54 11.48
C ALA A 94 -18.16 -2.28 11.66
N LYS A 95 -17.39 -2.20 10.56
CA LYS A 95 -15.93 -2.00 10.56
C LYS A 95 -15.52 -0.56 10.25
N GLY A 96 -16.46 0.31 9.90
CA GLY A 96 -16.24 1.69 9.49
C GLY A 96 -17.17 2.08 8.34
N LYS A 97 -16.62 2.69 7.28
CA LYS A 97 -17.39 3.09 6.08
C LYS A 97 -16.74 2.50 4.82
N VAL A 98 -17.55 2.25 3.81
CA VAL A 98 -17.10 1.88 2.46
C VAL A 98 -17.46 3.01 1.50
N TYR A 99 -16.47 3.48 0.77
CA TYR A 99 -16.57 4.45 -0.31
C TYR A 99 -16.41 3.71 -1.63
N ALA A 100 -17.40 3.75 -2.51
CA ALA A 100 -17.35 2.99 -3.76
C ALA A 100 -17.79 3.82 -4.97
N LYS A 101 -17.04 3.69 -6.07
CA LYS A 101 -17.34 4.29 -7.37
C LYS A 101 -16.53 3.63 -8.48
N ASP A 102 -17.18 3.22 -9.57
CA ASP A 102 -16.58 2.85 -10.86
C ASP A 102 -15.26 2.02 -10.75
N GLY A 103 -15.33 0.84 -10.16
CA GLY A 103 -14.16 -0.05 -9.99
C GLY A 103 -13.26 0.29 -8.81
N LEU A 104 -13.55 1.36 -8.05
CA LEU A 104 -12.85 1.73 -6.82
C LEU A 104 -13.69 1.44 -5.60
N THR A 105 -13.14 0.71 -4.63
CA THR A 105 -13.75 0.46 -3.33
C THR A 105 -12.74 0.74 -2.22
N ILE A 106 -13.04 1.66 -1.31
CA ILE A 106 -12.15 1.98 -0.18
C ILE A 106 -12.86 1.68 1.13
N HIS A 107 -12.24 0.84 1.96
CA HIS A 107 -12.64 0.59 3.33
C HIS A 107 -11.98 1.62 4.26
N VAL A 108 -12.79 2.52 4.81
CA VAL A 108 -12.33 3.51 5.80
C VAL A 108 -12.47 2.92 7.19
N GLY A 109 -11.35 2.66 7.84
CA GLY A 109 -11.29 2.06 9.16
C GLY A 109 -9.97 1.33 9.43
N ASP A 110 -9.99 0.54 10.49
CA ASP A 110 -8.82 -0.26 10.89
C ASP A 110 -8.64 -1.46 9.96
N ILE A 111 -7.50 -1.50 9.25
CA ILE A 111 -7.18 -2.60 8.31
C ILE A 111 -7.20 -3.97 8.98
N PHE A 112 -6.82 -4.07 10.27
CA PHE A 112 -6.81 -5.32 11.01
C PHE A 112 -8.20 -5.92 11.28
N LYS A 113 -9.27 -5.16 11.02
CA LYS A 113 -10.66 -5.65 11.10
C LYS A 113 -11.17 -6.19 9.77
N LEU A 114 -10.46 -5.98 8.67
CA LEU A 114 -10.86 -6.48 7.37
C LEU A 114 -10.61 -7.99 7.26
N THR A 115 -11.42 -8.64 6.46
CA THR A 115 -11.33 -10.07 6.14
C THR A 115 -11.25 -10.24 4.63
N SER A 116 -10.93 -11.44 4.16
CA SER A 116 -10.94 -11.73 2.72
C SER A 116 -12.29 -11.45 2.06
N SER A 117 -13.40 -11.66 2.78
CA SER A 117 -14.74 -11.35 2.25
C SER A 117 -15.01 -9.84 2.07
N ASP A 118 -14.29 -8.97 2.79
CA ASP A 118 -14.44 -7.51 2.61
C ASP A 118 -13.73 -7.02 1.34
N ILE A 119 -12.54 -7.56 1.07
CA ILE A 119 -11.70 -7.13 -0.06
C ILE A 119 -11.99 -7.92 -1.35
N GLY A 120 -12.65 -9.08 -1.23
CA GLY A 120 -12.93 -9.99 -2.35
C GLY A 120 -11.67 -10.69 -2.88
N ASP A 121 -11.80 -11.30 -4.05
CA ASP A 121 -10.71 -12.07 -4.68
C ASP A 121 -9.72 -11.10 -5.33
N VAL A 122 -8.69 -10.70 -4.58
CA VAL A 122 -7.64 -9.81 -5.08
C VAL A 122 -6.60 -10.61 -5.88
N THR A 123 -6.18 -10.06 -7.01
CA THR A 123 -5.18 -10.67 -7.91
C THR A 123 -3.77 -10.15 -7.66
N GLY A 124 -3.63 -9.12 -6.84
CA GLY A 124 -2.34 -8.55 -6.45
C GLY A 124 -2.45 -7.51 -5.34
N VAL A 125 -1.35 -7.26 -4.68
CA VAL A 125 -1.21 -6.25 -3.61
C VAL A 125 -0.15 -5.24 -4.02
N TYR A 126 -0.49 -3.96 -3.94
CA TYR A 126 0.46 -2.87 -4.11
C TYR A 126 0.72 -2.20 -2.78
N ASP A 127 1.86 -2.52 -2.16
CA ASP A 127 2.31 -1.95 -0.89
C ASP A 127 3.37 -0.87 -1.13
N ARG A 128 2.94 0.37 -1.08
CA ARG A 128 3.82 1.54 -1.10
C ARG A 128 3.45 2.48 0.03
N ALA A 129 4.44 2.90 0.80
CA ALA A 129 4.29 3.74 1.98
C ALA A 129 3.48 3.11 3.14
N ALA A 130 3.03 1.85 3.01
CA ALA A 130 2.29 1.14 4.06
C ALA A 130 3.23 0.38 5.00
N LEU A 131 4.00 -0.58 4.51
CA LEU A 131 4.92 -1.37 5.34
C LEU A 131 5.93 -0.50 6.09
N VAL A 132 6.45 0.54 5.43
CA VAL A 132 7.40 1.51 6.01
C VAL A 132 6.75 2.48 7.03
N ALA A 133 5.43 2.57 7.07
CA ALA A 133 4.71 3.41 8.03
C ALA A 133 4.61 2.78 9.43
N LEU A 134 4.91 1.49 9.54
CA LEU A 134 4.62 0.69 10.73
C LEU A 134 5.90 0.36 11.51
N PRO A 135 5.92 0.51 12.85
CA PRO A 135 7.01 0.02 13.69
C PRO A 135 7.06 -1.51 13.68
N SER A 136 8.25 -2.11 13.95
CA SER A 136 8.51 -3.54 13.76
C SER A 136 7.41 -4.47 14.30
N PRO A 137 6.94 -4.35 15.57
CA PRO A 137 5.94 -5.30 16.08
C PRO A 137 4.59 -5.22 15.34
N LEU A 138 4.22 -4.03 14.87
CA LEU A 138 2.97 -3.84 14.13
C LEU A 138 3.14 -4.26 12.65
N ARG A 139 4.34 -4.13 12.12
CA ARG A 139 4.71 -4.57 10.76
C ARG A 139 4.60 -6.08 10.61
N GLU A 140 5.03 -6.85 11.64
CA GLU A 140 4.88 -8.31 11.66
C GLU A 140 3.42 -8.73 11.64
N GLN A 141 2.59 -8.09 12.47
CA GLN A 141 1.14 -8.34 12.48
C GLN A 141 0.50 -7.96 11.13
N TYR A 142 0.91 -6.86 10.55
CA TYR A 142 0.42 -6.38 9.26
C TYR A 142 0.76 -7.35 8.12
N ALA A 143 2.01 -7.81 8.03
CA ALA A 143 2.43 -8.76 7.01
C ALA A 143 1.63 -10.07 7.11
N ALA A 144 1.53 -10.65 8.32
CA ALA A 144 0.74 -11.85 8.54
C ALA A 144 -0.75 -11.66 8.22
N HIS A 145 -1.30 -10.50 8.55
CA HIS A 145 -2.68 -10.16 8.24
C HIS A 145 -2.90 -10.04 6.73
N LEU A 146 -2.02 -9.35 5.98
CA LEU A 146 -2.11 -9.26 4.53
C LEU A 146 -2.04 -10.64 3.86
N ILE A 147 -1.07 -11.47 4.25
CA ILE A 147 -0.95 -12.84 3.75
C ILE A 147 -2.29 -13.57 3.88
N THR A 148 -2.91 -13.47 5.06
CA THR A 148 -4.17 -14.14 5.37
C THR A 148 -5.34 -13.61 4.54
N ILE A 149 -5.58 -12.30 4.53
CA ILE A 149 -6.78 -11.75 3.89
C ILE A 149 -6.70 -11.74 2.37
N THR A 150 -5.49 -11.69 1.80
CA THR A 150 -5.27 -11.74 0.35
C THR A 150 -4.99 -13.14 -0.19
N GLN A 151 -4.96 -14.17 0.70
CA GLN A 151 -4.69 -15.56 0.34
C GLN A 151 -3.39 -15.70 -0.47
N CYS A 152 -2.33 -15.06 0.00
CA CYS A 152 -1.02 -15.03 -0.66
C CYS A 152 -1.05 -14.45 -2.11
N ALA A 153 -1.93 -13.50 -2.40
CA ALA A 153 -1.87 -12.82 -3.69
C ALA A 153 -0.47 -12.23 -3.94
N PRO A 154 0.04 -12.22 -5.19
CA PRO A 154 1.30 -11.59 -5.53
C PRO A 154 1.39 -10.16 -5.03
N GLN A 155 2.59 -9.72 -4.63
CA GLN A 155 2.77 -8.36 -4.11
C GLN A 155 3.87 -7.61 -4.85
N LEU A 156 3.66 -6.32 -5.07
CA LEU A 156 4.70 -5.36 -5.42
C LEU A 156 4.90 -4.44 -4.21
N ILE A 157 6.09 -4.52 -3.60
CA ILE A 157 6.44 -3.73 -2.41
C ILE A 157 7.47 -2.69 -2.80
N ILE A 158 7.21 -1.42 -2.46
CA ILE A 158 8.17 -0.32 -2.57
C ILE A 158 8.51 0.16 -1.17
N SER A 159 9.77 0.02 -0.78
CA SER A 159 10.29 0.36 0.54
C SER A 159 11.52 1.26 0.48
N PHE A 160 12.00 1.68 1.64
CA PHE A 160 13.22 2.47 1.80
C PHE A 160 14.22 1.72 2.69
N GLU A 161 15.50 1.81 2.35
CA GLU A 161 16.61 1.42 3.23
C GLU A 161 17.47 2.63 3.55
N TYR A 162 17.69 2.87 4.83
CA TYR A 162 18.55 3.93 5.37
C TYR A 162 19.04 3.54 6.76
N ASP A 163 20.01 4.26 7.33
CA ASP A 163 20.41 4.05 8.72
C ASP A 163 19.32 4.53 9.68
N GLN A 164 18.59 3.61 10.30
CA GLN A 164 17.47 3.90 11.21
C GLN A 164 17.89 4.74 12.42
N ASN A 165 19.19 4.82 12.76
CA ASN A 165 19.67 5.68 13.84
C ASN A 165 19.64 7.17 13.46
N GLU A 166 19.64 7.50 12.18
CA GLU A 166 19.62 8.89 11.70
C GLU A 166 18.20 9.50 11.71
N MET A 167 17.16 8.64 11.66
CA MET A 167 15.77 9.12 11.67
C MET A 167 14.84 8.12 12.36
N ALA A 168 14.06 8.59 13.33
CA ALA A 168 13.18 7.75 14.15
C ALA A 168 11.99 7.10 13.38
N GLY A 169 11.68 7.60 12.17
CA GLY A 169 10.47 7.19 11.44
C GLY A 169 9.16 7.78 11.97
N PRO A 170 8.01 7.56 11.33
CA PRO A 170 7.88 6.99 10.00
C PRO A 170 8.33 7.96 8.87
N PRO A 171 8.70 7.47 7.68
CA PRO A 171 8.81 6.06 7.33
C PRO A 171 9.99 5.39 8.06
N PHE A 172 9.86 4.10 8.33
CA PHE A 172 10.93 3.28 8.90
C PHE A 172 11.74 2.63 7.78
N SER A 173 13.02 2.33 8.06
CA SER A 173 13.85 1.54 7.18
C SER A 173 13.32 0.10 7.09
N VAL A 174 13.11 -0.39 5.88
CA VAL A 174 12.63 -1.76 5.59
C VAL A 174 13.52 -2.34 4.50
N ASN A 175 14.60 -2.95 4.91
CA ASN A 175 15.58 -3.56 4.02
C ASN A 175 15.19 -4.98 3.58
N GLU A 176 15.99 -5.57 2.69
CA GLU A 176 15.78 -6.92 2.17
C GLU A 176 15.64 -7.98 3.27
N LYS A 177 16.50 -7.93 4.30
CA LYS A 177 16.42 -8.88 5.43
C LYS A 177 15.09 -8.79 6.17
N THR A 178 14.54 -7.58 6.28
CA THR A 178 13.23 -7.36 6.90
C THR A 178 12.12 -7.95 6.03
N VAL A 179 12.16 -7.73 4.72
CA VAL A 179 11.18 -8.32 3.79
C VAL A 179 11.27 -9.84 3.81
N ASP A 180 12.46 -10.41 3.77
CA ASP A 180 12.69 -11.86 3.88
C ASP A 180 12.11 -12.43 5.19
N ALA A 181 12.37 -11.78 6.31
CA ALA A 181 11.87 -12.25 7.61
C ALA A 181 10.34 -12.26 7.69
N LEU A 182 9.67 -11.30 7.00
CA LEU A 182 8.22 -11.16 7.03
C LEU A 182 7.49 -12.09 6.05
N TYR A 183 8.10 -12.38 4.90
CA TYR A 183 7.36 -12.97 3.78
C TYR A 183 7.95 -14.28 3.23
N SER A 184 9.22 -14.62 3.55
CA SER A 184 9.87 -15.77 2.92
C SER A 184 9.26 -17.13 3.28
N ALA A 185 8.44 -17.23 4.32
CA ALA A 185 7.69 -18.46 4.62
C ALA A 185 6.66 -18.80 3.52
N ASP A 186 5.97 -17.80 3.00
CA ASP A 186 4.82 -17.93 2.11
C ASP A 186 5.14 -17.54 0.65
N TYR A 187 6.18 -16.73 0.44
CA TYR A 187 6.51 -16.18 -0.87
C TYR A 187 7.93 -16.49 -1.34
N ASN A 188 8.07 -16.60 -2.66
CA ASN A 188 9.32 -16.43 -3.37
C ASN A 188 9.52 -14.92 -3.58
N ILE A 189 10.62 -14.36 -3.08
CA ILE A 189 10.92 -12.93 -3.06
C ILE A 189 11.98 -12.63 -4.10
N GLN A 190 11.72 -11.66 -4.97
CA GLN A 190 12.69 -11.13 -5.93
C GLN A 190 12.86 -9.64 -5.71
N ARG A 191 14.08 -9.18 -5.41
CA ARG A 191 14.38 -7.75 -5.47
C ARG A 191 14.54 -7.34 -6.94
N LEU A 192 13.67 -6.42 -7.38
CA LEU A 192 13.64 -5.89 -8.74
C LEU A 192 14.56 -4.69 -8.91
N GLU A 193 14.68 -3.85 -7.86
CA GLU A 193 15.50 -2.65 -7.90
C GLU A 193 16.07 -2.31 -6.53
N ARG A 194 17.25 -1.69 -6.58
CA ARG A 194 17.83 -0.84 -5.53
C ARG A 194 18.38 0.40 -6.22
N SER A 195 17.89 1.56 -5.87
CA SER A 195 18.33 2.83 -6.45
C SER A 195 18.40 3.92 -5.37
N VAL A 196 19.38 4.79 -5.50
CA VAL A 196 19.52 5.94 -4.60
C VAL A 196 18.25 6.81 -4.67
N LEU A 197 17.72 7.18 -3.52
CA LEU A 197 16.64 8.16 -3.43
C LEU A 197 17.24 9.57 -3.55
N GLU A 198 17.11 10.16 -4.73
CA GLU A 198 17.64 11.48 -5.00
C GLU A 198 17.12 12.53 -4.01
N GLY A 199 18.02 13.31 -3.42
CA GLY A 199 17.69 14.28 -2.39
C GLY A 199 17.46 13.67 -1.00
N GLY A 200 17.63 12.37 -0.84
CA GLY A 200 17.46 11.66 0.42
C GLY A 200 16.03 11.59 0.94
N LEU A 201 15.83 10.82 1.98
CA LEU A 201 14.51 10.64 2.58
C LEU A 201 14.15 11.88 3.41
N LYS A 202 13.08 12.58 2.99
CA LYS A 202 12.63 13.87 3.55
C LYS A 202 13.71 14.98 3.51
N GLY A 203 14.71 14.86 2.63
CA GLY A 203 15.85 15.78 2.59
C GLY A 203 16.71 15.77 3.86
N LYS A 204 16.73 14.66 4.62
CA LYS A 204 17.39 14.56 5.92
C LYS A 204 18.43 13.45 6.00
N VAL A 205 18.16 12.30 5.39
CA VAL A 205 19.01 11.12 5.46
C VAL A 205 19.18 10.51 4.08
N ASP A 206 20.38 10.00 3.79
CA ASP A 206 20.62 9.24 2.59
C ASP A 206 19.82 7.93 2.64
N ALA A 207 19.17 7.59 1.55
CA ALA A 207 18.33 6.41 1.48
C ALA A 207 18.34 5.80 0.09
N ASP A 208 18.07 4.50 0.03
CA ASP A 208 17.78 3.79 -1.21
C ASP A 208 16.30 3.43 -1.30
N ASN A 209 15.75 3.51 -2.50
CA ASN A 209 14.52 2.82 -2.83
C ASN A 209 14.81 1.34 -3.04
N LEU A 210 13.95 0.49 -2.52
CA LEU A 210 13.96 -0.95 -2.78
C LEU A 210 12.61 -1.36 -3.37
N VAL A 211 12.64 -2.16 -4.42
CA VAL A 211 11.43 -2.71 -5.05
C VAL A 211 11.49 -4.22 -5.03
N PHE A 212 10.44 -4.85 -4.53
CA PHE A 212 10.33 -6.30 -4.44
C PHE A 212 9.07 -6.80 -5.14
N ALA A 213 9.21 -7.89 -5.89
CA ALA A 213 8.09 -8.70 -6.34
C ALA A 213 8.03 -9.97 -5.49
N LEU A 214 6.86 -10.27 -4.95
CA LEU A 214 6.57 -11.45 -4.16
C LEU A 214 5.56 -12.32 -4.92
N LYS A 215 5.91 -13.59 -5.12
CA LYS A 215 5.01 -14.60 -5.73
C LYS A 215 4.81 -15.74 -4.74
N ALA A 216 3.57 -16.18 -4.55
CA ALA A 216 3.27 -17.32 -3.69
C ALA A 216 4.13 -18.55 -4.03
N LYS A 217 4.46 -19.35 -3.02
CA LYS A 217 5.20 -20.61 -3.18
C LYS A 217 4.31 -21.71 -3.75
#